data_24ecc9c06d33a947ed2677c295da5445
#
_entry.id   24ecc9c06d33a947ed2677c295da5445
#
_cell.length_a   1.000
_cell.length_b   1.000
_cell.length_c   1.000
_cell.angle_alpha   90.00
_cell.angle_beta   90.00
_cell.angle_gamma   90.00
#
_symmetry.space_group_name_H-M   'P 1'
#
loop_
_entity.id
_entity.type
_entity.pdbx_description
1 polymer ?
#
loop_
_entity_poly.entity_id
_entity_poly.type
_entity_poly.pdbx_seq_one_letter_code
_entity_poly.pdbx_strand_id
1 'polypeptide(L)'
;WEGFNARRCAVGSLAQRTVGDMFGAKDTARCGLELSYDSILRGTNGIIHRRKVRSKYLDITDTEPVDGADIVTTIDVQMQDIAGRAVVDELKKIDGRVGVAMVMDVKTGDIKAIVNMVKCFDGEYREIRNHAVSDLLEPGSVFKTASLMVAIDDGVVDTNYVVQTGGGVWNMYGRDMKDHNWHKGGYGTITLPRSLEVSSNIGVSRIVDNFYHKNPEKFVEGIRNLGITDDFKIPIKGATPAKVRMPRKNDRGQYVNWSKTTLPWMSIGYETQVPPISTLTFYNAIANGGKMMRPRFVSKVVKDGKVIKEYPPVVQRDNIAKNKN
;
A
#
# COMPACT_ATOMS: atom_id res chain seq x y z
N TRP A 1 32.17 -16.42 23.93
CA TRP A 1 31.90 -14.98 23.97
C TRP A 1 30.45 -14.71 23.57
N GLU A 2 29.67 -14.18 24.48
CA GLU A 2 28.34 -13.68 24.18
C GLU A 2 28.47 -12.18 23.93
N GLY A 3 28.40 -11.78 22.66
CA GLY A 3 28.28 -10.38 22.27
C GLY A 3 26.89 -9.91 22.60
N PHE A 4 26.75 -8.94 23.47
CA PHE A 4 25.47 -8.28 23.73
C PHE A 4 25.22 -7.19 22.68
N ASN A 5 24.38 -7.46 21.67
CA ASN A 5 23.86 -6.43 20.81
C ASN A 5 22.73 -5.69 21.54
N ALA A 6 23.03 -4.52 22.08
CA ALA A 6 22.05 -3.66 22.71
C ALA A 6 21.35 -2.78 21.66
N ARG A 7 20.21 -3.25 21.15
CA ARG A 7 19.36 -2.41 20.30
C ARG A 7 18.77 -1.25 21.12
N ARG A 8 18.93 -0.04 20.63
CA ARG A 8 18.27 1.15 21.17
C ARG A 8 17.19 1.63 20.20
N CYS A 9 15.93 1.68 20.65
CA CYS A 9 14.82 2.27 19.91
C CYS A 9 14.67 3.73 20.36
N ALA A 10 15.30 4.65 19.64
CA ALA A 10 15.31 6.07 19.99
C ALA A 10 13.91 6.71 20.01
N VAL A 11 12.97 6.17 19.27
CA VAL A 11 11.57 6.64 19.16
C VAL A 11 10.56 5.58 19.65
N GLY A 12 10.99 4.68 20.52
CA GLY A 12 10.14 3.63 21.09
C GLY A 12 9.62 2.66 20.01
N SER A 13 8.31 2.43 19.98
CA SER A 13 7.64 1.49 19.06
C SER A 13 7.14 2.13 17.77
N LEU A 14 7.45 3.41 17.51
CA LEU A 14 6.98 4.11 16.31
C LEU A 14 7.50 3.44 15.02
N ALA A 15 6.58 3.15 14.10
CA ALA A 15 6.85 2.49 12.82
C ALA A 15 7.69 1.21 12.93
N GLN A 16 7.56 0.48 14.03
CA GLN A 16 8.42 -0.66 14.37
C GLN A 16 8.48 -1.72 13.26
N ARG A 17 7.37 -2.00 12.60
CA ARG A 17 7.32 -3.01 11.51
C ARG A 17 7.83 -2.49 10.18
N THR A 18 7.93 -1.19 10.04
CA THR A 18 8.54 -0.54 8.87
C THR A 18 10.04 -0.35 9.05
N VAL A 19 10.45 0.19 10.19
CA VAL A 19 11.89 0.35 10.51
C VAL A 19 12.53 -1.02 10.62
N GLY A 20 12.04 -1.85 11.50
CA GLY A 20 12.53 -3.22 11.62
C GLY A 20 12.62 -3.70 13.06
N ASP A 21 13.17 -4.91 13.20
CA ASP A 21 13.42 -5.58 14.45
C ASP A 21 14.51 -6.63 14.26
N MET A 22 15.19 -7.02 15.35
CA MET A 22 16.24 -8.02 15.32
C MET A 22 15.83 -9.29 16.07
N PHE A 23 16.40 -10.43 15.69
CA PHE A 23 16.32 -11.65 16.50
C PHE A 23 17.24 -11.50 17.70
N GLY A 24 16.70 -11.59 18.92
CA GLY A 24 17.39 -11.28 20.17
C GLY A 24 18.86 -11.74 20.27
N ALA A 25 19.11 -13.05 20.34
CA ALA A 25 20.47 -13.59 20.44
C ALA A 25 21.24 -13.71 19.12
N LYS A 26 20.60 -13.42 17.96
CA LYS A 26 21.21 -13.47 16.65
C LYS A 26 21.40 -12.06 16.12
N ASP A 27 22.61 -11.78 15.66
CA ASP A 27 22.96 -10.53 14.99
C ASP A 27 22.35 -10.49 13.55
N THR A 28 21.02 -10.59 13.48
CA THR A 28 20.29 -10.70 12.21
C THR A 28 19.01 -9.90 12.29
N ALA A 29 18.82 -9.01 11.32
CA ALA A 29 17.59 -8.26 11.15
C ALA A 29 16.41 -9.20 10.82
N ARG A 30 15.26 -8.93 11.40
CA ARG A 30 14.06 -9.78 11.32
C ARG A 30 13.08 -9.32 10.24
N CYS A 31 12.89 -8.02 10.11
CA CYS A 31 11.88 -7.43 9.24
C CYS A 31 12.21 -5.97 8.89
N GLY A 32 11.35 -5.37 8.08
CA GLY A 32 11.37 -3.95 7.77
C GLY A 32 12.59 -3.52 6.94
N LEU A 33 12.91 -2.24 7.03
CA LEU A 33 14.05 -1.64 6.35
C LEU A 33 15.37 -2.21 6.87
N GLU A 34 15.47 -2.51 8.16
CA GLU A 34 16.68 -3.13 8.73
C GLU A 34 17.01 -4.45 8.03
N LEU A 35 16.01 -5.29 7.73
CA LEU A 35 16.25 -6.51 6.97
C LEU A 35 16.64 -6.24 5.52
N SER A 36 16.00 -5.28 4.88
CA SER A 36 16.24 -4.97 3.46
C SER A 36 17.59 -4.30 3.21
N TYR A 37 18.09 -3.57 4.20
CA TYR A 37 19.36 -2.85 4.15
C TYR A 37 20.41 -3.46 5.09
N ASP A 38 20.21 -4.70 5.55
CA ASP A 38 21.09 -5.39 6.49
C ASP A 38 22.55 -5.38 6.07
N SER A 39 22.84 -5.61 4.80
CA SER A 39 24.21 -5.58 4.26
C SER A 39 24.90 -4.22 4.36
N ILE A 40 24.11 -3.14 4.42
CA ILE A 40 24.63 -1.77 4.56
C ILE A 40 24.80 -1.43 6.05
N LEU A 41 23.82 -1.84 6.87
CA LEU A 41 23.73 -1.49 8.29
C LEU A 41 24.68 -2.32 9.16
N ARG A 42 24.96 -3.56 8.77
CA ARG A 42 25.60 -4.55 9.63
C ARG A 42 27.07 -4.26 9.94
N GLY A 43 27.85 -3.71 9.08
CA GLY A 43 29.30 -3.61 9.25
C GLY A 43 30.03 -4.96 9.24
N THR A 44 31.22 -5.00 9.82
CA THR A 44 32.07 -6.21 9.91
C THR A 44 32.51 -6.42 11.35
N ASN A 45 32.28 -7.62 11.89
CA ASN A 45 32.67 -7.95 13.24
C ASN A 45 34.17 -8.01 13.39
N GLY A 46 34.70 -7.46 14.48
CA GLY A 46 36.10 -7.63 14.88
C GLY A 46 36.35 -9.05 15.39
N ILE A 47 37.61 -9.42 15.46
CA ILE A 47 38.09 -10.71 15.98
C ILE A 47 38.94 -10.44 17.21
N ILE A 48 38.51 -11.02 18.36
CA ILE A 48 39.22 -10.95 19.62
C ILE A 48 39.52 -12.35 20.05
N HIS A 49 40.77 -12.66 20.42
CA HIS A 49 41.07 -13.88 21.12
C HIS A 49 41.62 -13.65 22.53
N ARG A 50 41.25 -14.52 23.43
CA ARG A 50 41.59 -14.46 24.81
C ARG A 50 42.84 -15.26 25.07
N ARG A 51 43.91 -14.60 25.54
CA ARG A 51 45.18 -15.22 25.89
C ARG A 51 45.38 -15.21 27.40
N LYS A 52 45.71 -16.37 27.96
CA LYS A 52 46.09 -16.46 29.39
C LYS A 52 47.53 -15.99 29.60
N VAL A 53 47.71 -14.96 30.38
CA VAL A 53 49.02 -14.43 30.78
C VAL A 53 49.09 -14.50 32.30
N ARG A 54 49.94 -15.46 32.80
CA ARG A 54 50.01 -15.82 34.25
C ARG A 54 48.64 -16.24 34.78
N SER A 55 48.08 -15.54 35.78
CA SER A 55 46.78 -15.83 36.37
C SER A 55 45.61 -14.99 35.80
N LYS A 56 45.85 -14.16 34.81
CA LYS A 56 44.86 -13.29 34.19
C LYS A 56 44.64 -13.63 32.73
N TYR A 57 43.44 -13.40 32.25
CA TYR A 57 43.13 -13.46 30.82
C TYR A 57 43.17 -12.03 30.24
N LEU A 58 43.87 -11.89 29.14
CA LEU A 58 43.92 -10.67 28.34
C LEU A 58 43.17 -10.89 27.02
N ASP A 59 42.33 -9.98 26.68
CA ASP A 59 41.66 -9.95 25.38
C ASP A 59 42.55 -9.20 24.39
N ILE A 60 42.94 -9.87 23.34
CA ILE A 60 43.81 -9.34 22.28
C ILE A 60 42.94 -9.18 21.06
N THR A 61 42.81 -7.97 20.56
CA THR A 61 42.10 -7.70 19.31
C THR A 61 42.98 -8.01 18.12
N ASP A 62 42.59 -8.98 17.29
CA ASP A 62 43.30 -9.32 16.05
C ASP A 62 42.81 -8.44 14.90
N THR A 63 41.53 -8.19 14.84
CA THR A 63 40.91 -7.36 13.83
C THR A 63 39.90 -6.41 14.49
N GLU A 64 40.03 -5.14 14.26
CA GLU A 64 39.07 -4.14 14.74
C GLU A 64 37.71 -4.29 14.01
N PRO A 65 36.59 -4.11 14.72
CA PRO A 65 35.27 -4.07 14.08
C PRO A 65 35.18 -2.84 13.16
N VAL A 66 34.42 -2.99 12.09
CA VAL A 66 34.11 -1.87 11.17
C VAL A 66 32.62 -1.62 11.23
N ASP A 67 32.25 -0.41 11.65
CA ASP A 67 30.83 -0.02 11.72
C ASP A 67 30.17 -0.05 10.32
N GLY A 68 28.88 -0.39 10.30
CA GLY A 68 28.05 -0.25 9.12
C GLY A 68 27.82 1.21 8.76
N ALA A 69 27.06 1.43 7.72
CA ALA A 69 26.55 2.75 7.38
C ALA A 69 25.12 2.95 7.94
N ASP A 70 24.69 4.21 8.00
CA ASP A 70 23.34 4.59 8.40
C ASP A 70 22.43 4.76 7.20
N ILE A 71 21.17 4.41 7.32
CA ILE A 71 20.12 4.78 6.35
C ILE A 71 19.29 5.94 6.90
N VAL A 72 19.03 6.92 6.07
CA VAL A 72 18.14 8.04 6.39
C VAL A 72 16.79 7.76 5.77
N THR A 73 15.79 7.51 6.61
CA THR A 73 14.41 7.24 6.16
C THR A 73 13.68 8.53 5.79
N THR A 74 12.57 8.39 5.06
CA THR A 74 11.68 9.51 4.73
C THR A 74 10.63 9.77 5.82
N ILE A 75 10.56 8.89 6.82
CA ILE A 75 9.56 8.97 7.90
C ILE A 75 9.81 10.23 8.74
N ASP A 76 8.76 11.00 8.92
CA ASP A 76 8.71 12.13 9.85
C ASP A 76 8.17 11.62 11.19
N VAL A 77 8.98 11.76 12.25
CA VAL A 77 8.65 11.23 13.57
C VAL A 77 7.40 11.88 14.16
N GLN A 78 7.19 13.17 13.92
CA GLN A 78 6.01 13.88 14.43
C GLN A 78 4.74 13.44 13.70
N MET A 79 4.78 13.35 12.37
CA MET A 79 3.65 12.84 11.58
C MET A 79 3.34 11.40 11.93
N GLN A 80 4.36 10.56 12.14
CA GLN A 80 4.20 9.15 12.54
C GLN A 80 3.52 9.03 13.91
N ASP A 81 3.93 9.84 14.89
CA ASP A 81 3.35 9.84 16.23
C ASP A 81 1.89 10.32 16.22
N ILE A 82 1.60 11.42 15.52
CA ILE A 82 0.23 11.95 15.38
C ILE A 82 -0.67 10.91 14.71
N ALA A 83 -0.23 10.34 13.58
CA ALA A 83 -1.00 9.33 12.86
C ALA A 83 -1.21 8.06 13.72
N GLY A 84 -0.19 7.62 14.45
CA GLY A 84 -0.28 6.46 15.34
C GLY A 84 -1.32 6.64 16.44
N ARG A 85 -1.30 7.79 17.11
CA ARG A 85 -2.30 8.12 18.14
C ARG A 85 -3.70 8.21 17.56
N ALA A 86 -3.88 8.89 16.44
CA ALA A 86 -5.18 9.03 15.79
C ALA A 86 -5.78 7.67 15.40
N VAL A 87 -4.96 6.75 14.86
CA VAL A 87 -5.41 5.39 14.53
C VAL A 87 -5.84 4.63 15.79
N VAL A 88 -5.03 4.68 16.85
CA VAL A 88 -5.36 3.98 18.11
C VAL A 88 -6.63 4.54 18.75
N ASP A 89 -6.79 5.86 18.79
CA ASP A 89 -7.97 6.50 19.35
C ASP A 89 -9.25 6.12 18.60
N GLU A 90 -9.20 6.12 17.26
CA GLU A 90 -10.35 5.69 16.47
C GLU A 90 -10.63 4.19 16.61
N LEU A 91 -9.60 3.34 16.61
CA LEU A 91 -9.77 1.91 16.83
C LEU A 91 -10.39 1.59 18.18
N LYS A 92 -10.00 2.30 19.24
CA LYS A 92 -10.62 2.15 20.58
C LYS A 92 -12.08 2.56 20.56
N LYS A 93 -12.41 3.65 19.88
CA LYS A 93 -13.78 4.18 19.79
C LYS A 93 -14.74 3.24 19.06
N ILE A 94 -14.29 2.60 17.97
CA ILE A 94 -15.12 1.71 17.16
C ILE A 94 -14.94 0.22 17.50
N ASP A 95 -14.13 -0.10 18.50
CA ASP A 95 -13.69 -1.47 18.83
C ASP A 95 -13.07 -2.20 17.63
N GLY A 96 -12.32 -1.48 16.80
CA GLY A 96 -11.70 -2.00 15.59
C GLY A 96 -10.53 -2.93 15.90
N ARG A 97 -10.32 -3.95 15.04
CA ARG A 97 -9.25 -4.93 15.25
C ARG A 97 -7.93 -4.54 14.58
N VAL A 98 -7.99 -3.91 13.43
CA VAL A 98 -6.82 -3.50 12.63
C VAL A 98 -7.06 -2.09 12.08
N GLY A 99 -6.07 -1.24 12.17
CA GLY A 99 -6.06 0.09 11.57
C GLY A 99 -4.75 0.38 10.87
N VAL A 100 -4.87 0.96 9.68
CA VAL A 100 -3.74 1.39 8.85
C VAL A 100 -3.90 2.86 8.50
N ALA A 101 -2.84 3.63 8.66
CA ALA A 101 -2.77 4.99 8.13
C ALA A 101 -1.41 5.25 7.50
N MET A 102 -1.40 5.99 6.41
CA MET A 102 -0.18 6.39 5.71
C MET A 102 -0.28 7.85 5.28
N VAL A 103 0.85 8.54 5.30
CA VAL A 103 1.02 9.88 4.75
C VAL A 103 2.13 9.84 3.70
N MET A 104 1.84 10.31 2.50
CA MET A 104 2.76 10.31 1.37
C MET A 104 2.88 11.73 0.80
N ASP A 105 4.10 12.17 0.57
CA ASP A 105 4.36 13.43 -0.13
C ASP A 105 3.98 13.30 -1.61
N VAL A 106 3.17 14.25 -2.08
CA VAL A 106 2.59 14.20 -3.43
C VAL A 106 3.66 14.31 -4.51
N LYS A 107 4.70 15.13 -4.31
CA LYS A 107 5.71 15.43 -5.33
C LYS A 107 6.84 14.42 -5.37
N THR A 108 7.22 13.88 -4.22
CA THR A 108 8.39 13.02 -4.11
C THR A 108 8.07 11.53 -3.95
N GLY A 109 6.86 11.20 -3.49
CA GLY A 109 6.49 9.84 -3.12
C GLY A 109 7.03 9.41 -1.75
N ASP A 110 7.58 10.33 -0.96
CA ASP A 110 8.11 10.04 0.37
C ASP A 110 7.01 9.58 1.31
N ILE A 111 7.19 8.43 1.91
CA ILE A 111 6.33 7.96 3.00
C ILE A 111 6.75 8.69 4.28
N LYS A 112 5.92 9.62 4.72
CA LYS A 112 6.14 10.43 5.91
C LYS A 112 5.62 9.76 7.18
N ALA A 113 4.57 8.97 7.06
CA ALA A 113 4.05 8.14 8.14
C ALA A 113 3.48 6.84 7.57
N ILE A 114 3.63 5.76 8.35
CA ILE A 114 3.07 4.45 8.04
C ILE A 114 2.77 3.72 9.34
N VAL A 115 1.49 3.57 9.63
CA VAL A 115 0.96 3.03 10.89
C VAL A 115 0.21 1.73 10.61
N ASN A 116 0.49 0.71 11.41
CA ASN A 116 -0.12 -0.62 11.29
C ASN A 116 -0.51 -1.13 12.67
N MET A 117 -1.64 -0.70 13.21
CA MET A 117 -2.08 -1.09 14.55
C MET A 117 -2.99 -2.30 14.53
N VAL A 118 -2.73 -3.23 15.43
CA VAL A 118 -3.52 -4.46 15.63
C VAL A 118 -3.89 -4.56 17.09
N LYS A 119 -5.17 -4.86 17.38
CA LYS A 119 -5.64 -5.15 18.73
C LYS A 119 -5.08 -6.50 19.19
N CYS A 120 -4.29 -6.48 20.26
CA CYS A 120 -3.71 -7.67 20.88
C CYS A 120 -4.68 -8.33 21.88
N PHE A 121 -4.34 -9.53 22.35
CA PHE A 121 -5.16 -10.28 23.33
C PHE A 121 -5.34 -9.57 24.68
N ASP A 122 -4.37 -8.72 25.06
CA ASP A 122 -4.44 -7.89 26.26
C ASP A 122 -5.26 -6.60 26.08
N GLY A 123 -5.86 -6.41 24.89
CA GLY A 123 -6.65 -5.24 24.54
C GLY A 123 -5.83 -4.04 24.04
N GLU A 124 -4.51 -4.09 24.15
CA GLU A 124 -3.62 -3.03 23.65
C GLU A 124 -3.40 -3.11 22.13
N TYR A 125 -3.07 -1.96 21.54
CA TYR A 125 -2.78 -1.87 20.10
C TYR A 125 -1.28 -1.78 19.87
N ARG A 126 -0.78 -2.68 19.00
CA ARG A 126 0.66 -2.75 18.64
C ARG A 126 0.86 -3.03 17.17
N GLU A 127 2.01 -2.67 16.65
CA GLU A 127 2.43 -3.09 15.32
C GLU A 127 2.96 -4.53 15.34
N ILE A 128 2.20 -5.45 14.75
CA ILE A 128 2.54 -6.88 14.65
C ILE A 128 3.01 -7.24 13.25
N ARG A 129 2.38 -6.65 12.22
CA ARG A 129 2.63 -6.88 10.80
C ARG A 129 2.51 -5.58 10.04
N ASN A 130 3.21 -5.46 8.91
CA ASN A 130 3.07 -4.30 8.01
C ASN A 130 1.90 -4.50 7.03
N HIS A 131 0.68 -4.30 7.53
CA HIS A 131 -0.55 -4.45 6.77
C HIS A 131 -0.62 -3.50 5.56
N ALA A 132 -0.05 -2.31 5.69
CA ALA A 132 -0.05 -1.27 4.66
C ALA A 132 0.53 -1.74 3.32
N VAL A 133 1.56 -2.59 3.36
CA VAL A 133 2.29 -3.05 2.16
C VAL A 133 2.02 -4.50 1.80
N SER A 134 1.50 -5.31 2.74
CA SER A 134 1.39 -6.76 2.57
C SER A 134 -0.04 -7.28 2.40
N ASP A 135 -1.05 -6.56 2.87
CA ASP A 135 -2.42 -7.07 2.87
C ASP A 135 -3.09 -6.89 1.52
N LEU A 136 -3.50 -8.00 0.96
CA LEU A 136 -4.30 -8.05 -0.26
C LEU A 136 -5.78 -8.03 0.13
N LEU A 137 -6.37 -6.85 0.13
CA LEU A 137 -7.76 -6.61 0.52
C LEU A 137 -8.59 -6.17 -0.68
N GLU A 138 -9.88 -6.47 -0.64
CA GLU A 138 -10.83 -5.87 -1.56
C GLU A 138 -10.98 -4.38 -1.20
N PRO A 139 -10.59 -3.44 -2.08
CA PRO A 139 -10.55 -2.02 -1.75
C PRO A 139 -11.94 -1.41 -1.56
N GLY A 140 -12.98 -2.04 -2.06
CA GLY A 140 -14.34 -1.52 -2.00
C GLY A 140 -14.48 -0.18 -2.75
N SER A 141 -15.30 0.71 -2.23
CA SER A 141 -15.72 1.95 -2.93
C SER A 141 -14.60 2.91 -3.30
N VAL A 142 -13.43 2.83 -2.67
CA VAL A 142 -12.26 3.65 -3.09
C VAL A 142 -11.74 3.25 -4.48
N PHE A 143 -12.13 2.09 -4.99
CA PHE A 143 -11.79 1.64 -6.34
C PHE A 143 -12.67 2.28 -7.44
N LYS A 144 -13.82 2.84 -7.08
CA LYS A 144 -14.76 3.46 -8.03
C LYS A 144 -14.13 4.59 -8.83
N THR A 145 -13.25 5.37 -8.23
CA THR A 145 -12.49 6.41 -8.92
C THR A 145 -11.69 5.83 -10.09
N ALA A 146 -10.97 4.73 -9.85
CA ALA A 146 -10.22 4.05 -10.92
C ALA A 146 -11.16 3.55 -12.03
N SER A 147 -12.30 2.97 -11.66
CA SER A 147 -13.28 2.47 -12.63
C SER A 147 -13.84 3.55 -13.53
N LEU A 148 -14.20 4.70 -12.96
CA LEU A 148 -14.71 5.83 -13.72
C LEU A 148 -13.60 6.52 -14.54
N MET A 149 -12.38 6.59 -14.02
CA MET A 149 -11.22 7.10 -14.78
C MET A 149 -10.97 6.29 -16.04
N VAL A 150 -11.07 4.96 -16.00
CA VAL A 150 -10.96 4.12 -17.19
C VAL A 150 -12.01 4.49 -18.23
N ALA A 151 -13.25 4.67 -17.82
CA ALA A 151 -14.34 5.00 -18.75
C ALA A 151 -14.19 6.41 -19.37
N ILE A 152 -13.72 7.38 -18.58
CA ILE A 152 -13.43 8.75 -19.05
C ILE A 152 -12.22 8.73 -19.98
N ASP A 153 -11.15 8.06 -19.60
CA ASP A 153 -9.89 8.01 -20.36
C ASP A 153 -10.05 7.28 -21.72
N ASP A 154 -10.97 6.31 -21.77
CA ASP A 154 -11.36 5.66 -23.02
C ASP A 154 -12.33 6.50 -23.87
N GLY A 155 -12.81 7.64 -23.37
CA GLY A 155 -13.73 8.54 -24.06
C GLY A 155 -15.14 7.97 -24.25
N VAL A 156 -15.51 6.93 -23.51
CA VAL A 156 -16.86 6.33 -23.63
C VAL A 156 -17.89 7.05 -22.78
N VAL A 157 -17.47 7.84 -21.83
CA VAL A 157 -18.29 8.75 -21.01
C VAL A 157 -17.53 10.04 -20.72
N ASP A 158 -18.28 11.08 -20.35
CA ASP A 158 -17.76 12.34 -19.82
C ASP A 158 -18.46 12.71 -18.50
N THR A 159 -18.15 13.86 -17.94
CA THR A 159 -18.75 14.35 -16.69
C THR A 159 -20.24 14.66 -16.79
N ASN A 160 -20.78 14.81 -18.01
CA ASN A 160 -22.21 15.04 -18.24
C ASN A 160 -22.99 13.72 -18.41
N TYR A 161 -22.29 12.58 -18.47
CA TYR A 161 -22.95 11.29 -18.62
C TYR A 161 -23.94 11.02 -17.49
N VAL A 162 -25.14 10.58 -17.85
CA VAL A 162 -26.24 10.34 -16.92
C VAL A 162 -26.53 8.85 -16.84
N VAL A 163 -26.70 8.34 -15.62
CA VAL A 163 -27.01 6.95 -15.35
C VAL A 163 -28.25 6.81 -14.49
N GLN A 164 -29.09 5.85 -14.83
CA GLN A 164 -30.29 5.53 -14.06
C GLN A 164 -29.92 4.52 -12.94
N THR A 165 -30.19 4.85 -11.66
CA THR A 165 -29.99 3.96 -10.54
C THR A 165 -31.31 3.43 -9.92
N GLY A 166 -32.43 3.89 -10.43
CA GLY A 166 -33.76 3.47 -9.99
C GLY A 166 -34.01 3.75 -8.52
N GLY A 167 -34.77 2.88 -7.89
CA GLY A 167 -35.10 2.94 -6.47
C GLY A 167 -34.00 2.45 -5.52
N GLY A 168 -32.75 2.35 -5.98
CA GLY A 168 -31.61 1.95 -5.16
C GLY A 168 -31.38 0.44 -5.10
N VAL A 169 -32.11 -0.34 -5.91
CA VAL A 169 -31.84 -1.79 -6.15
C VAL A 169 -31.87 -2.03 -7.64
N TRP A 170 -30.84 -2.70 -8.15
CA TRP A 170 -30.73 -3.03 -9.57
C TRP A 170 -30.26 -4.46 -9.76
N ASN A 171 -31.04 -5.28 -10.48
CA ASN A 171 -30.66 -6.64 -10.76
C ASN A 171 -29.58 -6.69 -11.85
N MET A 172 -28.41 -7.24 -11.48
CA MET A 172 -27.29 -7.47 -12.38
C MET A 172 -27.07 -8.97 -12.56
N TYR A 173 -27.58 -9.51 -13.67
CA TYR A 173 -27.40 -10.94 -14.01
C TYR A 173 -27.87 -11.92 -12.93
N GLY A 174 -29.01 -11.64 -12.32
CA GLY A 174 -29.60 -12.48 -11.27
C GLY A 174 -29.13 -12.19 -9.86
N ARG A 175 -28.29 -11.15 -9.67
CA ARG A 175 -27.81 -10.70 -8.37
C ARG A 175 -28.11 -9.20 -8.17
N ASP A 176 -28.70 -8.87 -7.05
CA ASP A 176 -29.06 -7.48 -6.76
C ASP A 176 -27.86 -6.65 -6.30
N MET A 177 -27.61 -5.55 -7.03
CA MET A 177 -26.73 -4.47 -6.62
C MET A 177 -27.55 -3.42 -5.87
N LYS A 178 -27.08 -2.97 -4.71
CA LYS A 178 -27.79 -2.02 -3.88
C LYS A 178 -26.95 -0.78 -3.58
N ASP A 179 -27.59 0.38 -3.68
CA ASP A 179 -27.07 1.62 -3.11
C ASP A 179 -27.40 1.69 -1.62
N HIS A 180 -26.62 2.43 -0.83
CA HIS A 180 -26.79 2.46 0.62
C HIS A 180 -28.15 3.06 1.05
N ASN A 181 -28.78 3.89 0.20
CA ASN A 181 -30.06 4.53 0.46
C ASN A 181 -31.24 3.79 -0.20
N TRP A 182 -31.08 2.52 -0.59
CA TRP A 182 -32.13 1.72 -1.26
C TRP A 182 -33.45 1.70 -0.50
N HIS A 183 -33.40 1.72 0.84
CA HIS A 183 -34.56 1.75 1.72
C HIS A 183 -35.24 3.15 1.80
N LYS A 184 -34.61 4.17 1.20
CA LYS A 184 -35.12 5.55 1.12
C LYS A 184 -35.50 5.97 -0.31
N GLY A 185 -35.61 5.00 -1.23
CA GLY A 185 -36.01 5.23 -2.62
C GLY A 185 -34.89 5.44 -3.61
N GLY A 186 -33.63 5.22 -3.22
CA GLY A 186 -32.49 5.30 -4.13
C GLY A 186 -32.15 6.72 -4.57
N TYR A 187 -31.36 6.82 -5.64
CA TYR A 187 -30.90 8.11 -6.20
C TYR A 187 -31.57 8.47 -7.52
N GLY A 188 -32.37 7.57 -8.12
CA GLY A 188 -32.99 7.80 -9.42
C GLY A 188 -31.99 7.98 -10.55
N THR A 189 -32.13 9.09 -11.28
CA THR A 189 -31.24 9.44 -12.37
C THR A 189 -30.17 10.43 -11.88
N ILE A 190 -28.88 10.05 -12.00
CA ILE A 190 -27.76 10.87 -11.54
C ILE A 190 -26.65 10.97 -12.58
N THR A 191 -25.84 12.03 -12.48
CA THR A 191 -24.65 12.20 -13.33
C THR A 191 -23.50 11.32 -12.87
N LEU A 192 -22.50 11.13 -13.74
CA LEU A 192 -21.27 10.40 -13.40
C LEU A 192 -20.56 10.99 -12.17
N PRO A 193 -20.31 12.32 -12.06
CA PRO A 193 -19.73 12.89 -10.85
C PRO A 193 -20.60 12.61 -9.61
N ARG A 194 -21.91 12.73 -9.73
CA ARG A 194 -22.81 12.44 -8.62
C ARG A 194 -22.77 10.99 -8.19
N SER A 195 -22.55 10.05 -9.12
CA SER A 195 -22.37 8.62 -8.80
C SER A 195 -21.15 8.39 -7.90
N LEU A 196 -20.08 9.16 -8.10
CA LEU A 196 -18.88 9.09 -7.25
C LEU A 196 -19.10 9.80 -5.90
N GLU A 197 -19.68 11.00 -5.90
CA GLU A 197 -19.95 11.80 -4.69
C GLU A 197 -20.79 11.04 -3.66
N VAL A 198 -21.86 10.37 -4.12
CA VAL A 198 -22.74 9.58 -3.26
C VAL A 198 -22.30 8.12 -3.13
N SER A 199 -21.18 7.76 -3.75
CA SER A 199 -20.67 6.39 -3.76
C SER A 199 -21.72 5.36 -4.24
N SER A 200 -22.47 5.69 -5.30
CA SER A 200 -23.48 4.78 -5.86
C SER A 200 -22.84 3.52 -6.42
N ASN A 201 -23.20 2.36 -5.88
CA ASN A 201 -22.78 1.07 -6.42
C ASN A 201 -23.42 0.83 -7.79
N ILE A 202 -24.72 1.15 -7.89
CA ILE A 202 -25.49 0.95 -9.13
C ILE A 202 -24.98 1.90 -10.22
N GLY A 203 -24.75 3.18 -9.90
CA GLY A 203 -24.28 4.15 -10.86
C GLY A 203 -22.96 3.74 -11.52
N VAL A 204 -21.96 3.43 -10.71
CA VAL A 204 -20.63 3.03 -11.20
C VAL A 204 -20.68 1.68 -11.90
N SER A 205 -21.32 0.67 -11.32
CA SER A 205 -21.35 -0.66 -11.92
C SER A 205 -22.10 -0.67 -13.26
N ARG A 206 -23.19 0.10 -13.38
CA ARG A 206 -23.92 0.23 -14.66
C ARG A 206 -23.11 0.96 -15.72
N ILE A 207 -22.40 2.03 -15.37
CA ILE A 207 -21.52 2.71 -16.32
C ILE A 207 -20.50 1.72 -16.89
N VAL A 208 -19.79 1.01 -16.01
CA VAL A 208 -18.78 0.05 -16.45
C VAL A 208 -19.37 -1.11 -17.23
N ASP A 209 -20.48 -1.69 -16.76
CA ASP A 209 -21.12 -2.81 -17.45
C ASP A 209 -21.64 -2.41 -18.83
N ASN A 210 -22.25 -1.24 -18.97
CA ASN A 210 -22.78 -0.75 -20.25
C ASN A 210 -21.73 -0.72 -21.36
N PHE A 211 -20.49 -0.35 -21.02
CA PHE A 211 -19.44 -0.15 -22.04
C PHE A 211 -18.46 -1.32 -22.16
N TYR A 212 -18.33 -2.15 -21.13
CA TYR A 212 -17.28 -3.17 -21.07
C TYR A 212 -17.77 -4.61 -20.95
N HIS A 213 -19.08 -4.88 -20.80
CA HIS A 213 -19.58 -6.25 -20.61
C HIS A 213 -19.24 -7.20 -21.77
N LYS A 214 -19.12 -6.67 -23.00
CA LYS A 214 -18.74 -7.46 -24.18
C LYS A 214 -17.24 -7.70 -24.30
N ASN A 215 -16.44 -6.83 -23.70
CA ASN A 215 -14.98 -6.89 -23.73
C ASN A 215 -14.42 -6.45 -22.36
N PRO A 216 -14.59 -7.26 -21.32
CA PRO A 216 -14.12 -6.93 -19.97
C PRO A 216 -12.59 -6.86 -19.88
N GLU A 217 -11.86 -7.48 -20.82
CA GLU A 217 -10.40 -7.37 -20.93
C GLU A 217 -9.98 -5.89 -21.04
N LYS A 218 -10.70 -5.11 -21.85
CA LYS A 218 -10.41 -3.68 -22.06
C LYS A 218 -10.51 -2.88 -20.76
N PHE A 219 -11.52 -3.18 -19.92
CA PHE A 219 -11.65 -2.55 -18.60
C PHE A 219 -10.47 -2.89 -17.70
N VAL A 220 -10.10 -4.17 -17.61
CA VAL A 220 -8.99 -4.61 -16.75
C VAL A 220 -7.66 -4.07 -17.26
N GLU A 221 -7.44 -3.99 -18.56
CA GLU A 221 -6.28 -3.33 -19.16
C GLU A 221 -6.24 -1.84 -18.77
N GLY A 222 -7.39 -1.15 -18.81
CA GLY A 222 -7.52 0.22 -18.36
C GLY A 222 -7.10 0.38 -16.90
N ILE A 223 -7.60 -0.48 -15.99
CA ILE A 223 -7.20 -0.49 -14.57
C ILE A 223 -5.69 -0.69 -14.40
N ARG A 224 -5.09 -1.61 -15.16
CA ARG A 224 -3.63 -1.83 -15.13
C ARG A 224 -2.87 -0.62 -15.65
N ASN A 225 -3.38 0.04 -16.69
CA ASN A 225 -2.76 1.24 -17.26
C ASN A 225 -2.78 2.43 -16.29
N LEU A 226 -3.70 2.46 -15.33
CA LEU A 226 -3.67 3.43 -14.24
C LEU A 226 -2.54 3.18 -13.21
N GLY A 227 -1.78 2.09 -13.33
CA GLY A 227 -0.62 1.80 -12.49
C GLY A 227 -0.93 1.20 -11.13
N ILE A 228 -2.19 0.90 -10.80
CA ILE A 228 -2.58 0.31 -9.50
C ILE A 228 -1.90 -1.04 -9.26
N THR A 229 -1.68 -1.81 -10.32
CA THR A 229 -1.08 -3.16 -10.27
C THR A 229 0.43 -3.17 -10.43
N ASP A 230 1.06 -2.01 -10.52
CA ASP A 230 2.51 -1.92 -10.68
C ASP A 230 3.26 -2.48 -9.47
N ASP A 231 4.41 -3.06 -9.74
CA ASP A 231 5.37 -3.39 -8.70
C ASP A 231 6.20 -2.14 -8.36
N PHE A 232 5.92 -1.55 -7.22
CA PHE A 232 6.59 -0.33 -6.75
C PHE A 232 7.98 -0.59 -6.16
N LYS A 233 8.47 -1.83 -6.16
CA LYS A 233 9.79 -2.19 -5.61
C LYS A 233 9.98 -1.71 -4.17
N ILE A 234 8.94 -1.88 -3.37
CA ILE A 234 8.95 -1.48 -1.95
C ILE A 234 10.00 -2.27 -1.19
N PRO A 235 10.96 -1.60 -0.51
CA PRO A 235 12.06 -2.26 0.17
C PRO A 235 11.65 -2.82 1.55
N ILE A 236 10.52 -3.52 1.61
CA ILE A 236 10.00 -4.16 2.81
C ILE A 236 9.59 -5.57 2.45
N LYS A 237 10.23 -6.56 3.07
CA LYS A 237 9.91 -7.97 2.83
C LYS A 237 8.45 -8.26 3.13
N GLY A 238 7.77 -8.89 2.18
CA GLY A 238 6.34 -9.20 2.25
C GLY A 238 5.44 -8.16 1.55
N ALA A 239 6.01 -7.06 1.03
CA ALA A 239 5.28 -6.17 0.15
C ALA A 239 4.80 -6.92 -1.10
N THR A 240 3.58 -6.68 -1.52
CA THR A 240 2.92 -7.42 -2.60
C THR A 240 2.22 -6.45 -3.53
N PRO A 241 2.40 -6.55 -4.86
CA PRO A 241 1.63 -5.79 -5.83
C PRO A 241 0.13 -6.15 -5.79
N ALA A 242 -0.71 -5.22 -6.23
CA ALA A 242 -2.14 -5.47 -6.38
C ALA A 242 -2.42 -6.56 -7.43
N LYS A 243 -3.50 -7.31 -7.22
CA LYS A 243 -3.94 -8.39 -8.11
C LYS A 243 -5.33 -8.06 -8.65
N VAL A 244 -5.39 -7.74 -9.92
CA VAL A 244 -6.63 -7.57 -10.67
C VAL A 244 -6.69 -8.65 -11.74
N ARG A 245 -7.70 -9.52 -11.63
CA ARG A 245 -7.85 -10.70 -12.48
C ARG A 245 -8.15 -10.29 -13.91
N MET A 246 -7.35 -10.78 -14.87
CA MET A 246 -7.62 -10.66 -16.30
C MET A 246 -8.59 -11.75 -16.73
N PRO A 247 -9.66 -11.44 -17.48
CA PRO A 247 -10.50 -12.45 -18.09
C PRO A 247 -9.69 -13.38 -19.00
N ARG A 248 -9.98 -14.69 -18.97
CA ARG A 248 -9.35 -15.68 -19.83
C ARG A 248 -10.42 -16.50 -20.52
N LYS A 249 -10.22 -16.75 -21.81
CA LYS A 249 -11.07 -17.60 -22.64
C LYS A 249 -10.38 -18.93 -22.92
N ASN A 250 -11.18 -20.00 -23.02
CA ASN A 250 -10.74 -21.29 -23.55
C ASN A 250 -10.70 -21.25 -25.11
N ASP A 251 -10.30 -22.37 -25.71
CA ASP A 251 -10.21 -22.52 -27.18
C ASP A 251 -11.57 -22.36 -27.89
N ARG A 252 -12.67 -22.48 -27.15
CA ARG A 252 -14.04 -22.28 -27.64
C ARG A 252 -14.53 -20.83 -27.49
N GLY A 253 -13.68 -19.90 -27.04
CA GLY A 253 -14.01 -18.50 -26.81
C GLY A 253 -14.84 -18.22 -25.55
N GLN A 254 -15.02 -19.22 -24.66
CA GLN A 254 -15.78 -19.06 -23.42
C GLN A 254 -14.88 -18.62 -22.28
N TYR A 255 -15.34 -17.70 -21.46
CA TYR A 255 -14.63 -17.30 -20.26
C TYR A 255 -14.56 -18.45 -19.24
N VAL A 256 -13.35 -18.74 -18.72
CA VAL A 256 -13.11 -19.84 -17.75
C VAL A 256 -12.89 -19.33 -16.33
N ASN A 257 -12.60 -18.03 -16.15
CA ASN A 257 -12.34 -17.41 -14.85
C ASN A 257 -13.15 -16.14 -14.62
N TRP A 258 -14.22 -15.96 -15.39
CA TRP A 258 -15.01 -14.74 -15.41
C TRP A 258 -16.49 -15.04 -15.51
N SER A 259 -17.31 -14.50 -14.62
CA SER A 259 -18.76 -14.59 -14.67
C SER A 259 -19.37 -13.26 -15.15
N LYS A 260 -20.65 -13.25 -15.50
CA LYS A 260 -21.36 -12.03 -15.86
C LYS A 260 -21.39 -10.99 -14.73
N THR A 261 -21.37 -11.44 -13.48
CA THR A 261 -21.36 -10.57 -12.29
C THR A 261 -19.96 -10.04 -11.93
N THR A 262 -18.89 -10.64 -12.43
CA THR A 262 -17.52 -10.26 -12.07
C THR A 262 -17.25 -8.79 -12.41
N LEU A 263 -17.58 -8.34 -13.61
CA LEU A 263 -17.32 -6.96 -14.04
C LEU A 263 -18.05 -5.91 -13.17
N PRO A 264 -19.37 -6.00 -12.95
CA PRO A 264 -20.08 -5.07 -12.08
C PRO A 264 -19.52 -5.01 -10.65
N TRP A 265 -19.18 -6.17 -10.06
CA TRP A 265 -18.62 -6.21 -8.70
C TRP A 265 -17.18 -5.72 -8.64
N MET A 266 -16.37 -6.02 -9.64
CA MET A 266 -15.01 -5.50 -9.75
C MET A 266 -15.01 -3.97 -9.85
N SER A 267 -15.94 -3.38 -10.60
CA SER A 267 -16.03 -1.94 -10.78
C SER A 267 -16.27 -1.15 -9.48
N ILE A 268 -16.79 -1.79 -8.45
CA ILE A 268 -17.01 -1.21 -7.13
C ILE A 268 -16.03 -1.75 -6.07
N GLY A 269 -14.95 -2.41 -6.53
CA GLY A 269 -13.82 -2.79 -5.70
C GLY A 269 -13.90 -4.16 -5.03
N TYR A 270 -14.77 -5.06 -5.53
CA TYR A 270 -14.78 -6.47 -5.13
C TYR A 270 -14.08 -7.35 -6.17
N GLU A 271 -13.84 -8.61 -5.85
CA GLU A 271 -13.15 -9.57 -6.71
C GLU A 271 -11.75 -9.12 -7.19
N THR A 272 -11.16 -8.16 -6.52
CA THR A 272 -9.81 -7.64 -6.75
C THR A 272 -9.09 -7.50 -5.41
N GLN A 273 -7.78 -7.52 -5.42
CA GLN A 273 -6.96 -7.49 -4.21
C GLN A 273 -5.91 -6.39 -4.33
N VAL A 274 -6.03 -5.35 -3.51
CA VAL A 274 -5.17 -4.16 -3.58
C VAL A 274 -4.60 -3.86 -2.19
N PRO A 275 -3.28 -3.84 -2.01
CA PRO A 275 -2.71 -3.42 -0.74
C PRO A 275 -2.94 -1.92 -0.53
N PRO A 276 -3.11 -1.47 0.71
CA PRO A 276 -3.39 -0.06 1.01
C PRO A 276 -2.41 0.93 0.38
N ILE A 277 -1.12 0.58 0.31
CA ILE A 277 -0.10 1.44 -0.31
C ILE A 277 -0.32 1.64 -1.81
N SER A 278 -0.85 0.64 -2.52
CA SER A 278 -1.17 0.79 -3.96
C SER A 278 -2.34 1.74 -4.18
N THR A 279 -3.35 1.67 -3.32
CA THR A 279 -4.46 2.63 -3.33
C THR A 279 -3.96 4.05 -3.07
N LEU A 280 -3.12 4.24 -2.03
CA LEU A 280 -2.53 5.55 -1.73
C LEU A 280 -1.71 6.08 -2.91
N THR A 281 -0.87 5.25 -3.51
CA THR A 281 -0.01 5.64 -4.65
C THR A 281 -0.83 6.07 -5.86
N PHE A 282 -1.94 5.38 -6.13
CA PHE A 282 -2.89 5.76 -7.17
C PHE A 282 -3.52 7.14 -6.91
N TYR A 283 -4.04 7.38 -5.71
CA TYR A 283 -4.61 8.68 -5.35
C TYR A 283 -3.56 9.80 -5.31
N ASN A 284 -2.33 9.47 -4.88
CA ASN A 284 -1.21 10.39 -4.94
C ASN A 284 -0.90 10.83 -6.38
N ALA A 285 -0.99 9.91 -7.34
CA ALA A 285 -0.80 10.25 -8.75
C ALA A 285 -1.88 11.21 -9.26
N ILE A 286 -3.14 11.04 -8.85
CA ILE A 286 -4.22 11.99 -9.17
C ILE A 286 -3.89 13.37 -8.60
N ALA A 287 -3.54 13.45 -7.33
CA ALA A 287 -3.15 14.70 -6.66
C ALA A 287 -1.90 15.35 -7.30
N ASN A 288 -1.06 14.57 -7.96
CA ASN A 288 0.14 15.03 -8.67
C ASN A 288 -0.10 15.29 -10.18
N GLY A 289 -1.35 15.52 -10.58
CA GLY A 289 -1.70 15.81 -11.97
C GLY A 289 -1.43 14.64 -12.94
N GLY A 290 -1.60 13.42 -12.48
CA GLY A 290 -1.42 12.18 -13.23
C GLY A 290 -0.03 11.56 -13.12
N LYS A 291 0.95 12.25 -12.57
CA LYS A 291 2.31 11.72 -12.40
C LYS A 291 2.37 10.81 -11.16
N MET A 292 2.65 9.53 -11.36
CA MET A 292 2.77 8.54 -10.29
C MET A 292 4.21 8.48 -9.78
N MET A 293 4.41 8.79 -8.52
CA MET A 293 5.69 8.64 -7.84
C MET A 293 5.74 7.27 -7.15
N ARG A 294 6.91 6.63 -7.20
CA ARG A 294 7.15 5.40 -6.45
C ARG A 294 7.20 5.70 -4.95
N PRO A 295 6.52 4.94 -4.08
CA PRO A 295 6.66 5.08 -2.64
C PRO A 295 8.13 4.96 -2.22
N ARG A 296 8.66 5.99 -1.53
CA ARG A 296 10.05 6.07 -1.11
C ARG A 296 10.13 6.03 0.42
N PHE A 297 10.97 5.14 0.94
CA PHE A 297 11.16 4.92 2.38
C PHE A 297 12.53 5.36 2.88
N VAL A 298 13.54 5.34 2.00
CA VAL A 298 14.91 5.73 2.32
C VAL A 298 15.36 6.77 1.32
N SER A 299 15.97 7.83 1.81
CA SER A 299 16.46 8.95 0.99
C SER A 299 17.94 8.85 0.69
N LYS A 300 18.76 8.39 1.65
CA LYS A 300 20.21 8.30 1.49
C LYS A 300 20.84 7.33 2.49
N VAL A 301 22.09 6.97 2.19
CA VAL A 301 23.00 6.24 3.07
C VAL A 301 24.12 7.16 3.50
N VAL A 302 24.43 7.15 4.79
CA VAL A 302 25.48 7.98 5.40
C VAL A 302 26.49 7.07 6.10
N LYS A 303 27.77 7.33 5.93
CA LYS A 303 28.85 6.68 6.66
C LYS A 303 29.84 7.73 7.14
N ASP A 304 30.20 7.69 8.42
CA ASP A 304 31.15 8.64 9.04
C ASP A 304 30.77 10.11 8.78
N GLY A 305 29.45 10.40 8.85
CA GLY A 305 28.89 11.72 8.60
C GLY A 305 28.85 12.16 7.13
N LYS A 306 29.30 11.32 6.19
CA LYS A 306 29.29 11.61 4.75
C LYS A 306 28.21 10.80 4.01
N VAL A 307 27.50 11.48 3.10
CA VAL A 307 26.56 10.79 2.21
C VAL A 307 27.37 9.96 1.21
N ILE A 308 27.17 8.65 1.23
CA ILE A 308 27.87 7.70 0.32
C ILE A 308 26.95 7.19 -0.80
N LYS A 309 25.63 7.32 -0.62
CA LYS A 309 24.62 6.96 -1.64
C LYS A 309 23.36 7.76 -1.44
N GLU A 310 22.73 8.18 -2.54
CA GLU A 310 21.42 8.83 -2.55
C GLU A 310 20.41 7.97 -3.28
N TYR A 311 19.15 8.04 -2.82
CA TYR A 311 18.00 7.43 -3.47
C TYR A 311 17.03 8.57 -3.84
N PRO A 312 17.16 9.19 -5.02
CA PRO A 312 16.27 10.25 -5.45
C PRO A 312 14.84 9.76 -5.62
N PRO A 313 13.83 10.66 -5.61
CA PRO A 313 12.47 10.33 -6.00
C PRO A 313 12.42 9.68 -7.40
N VAL A 314 11.62 8.63 -7.55
CA VAL A 314 11.49 7.90 -8.80
C VAL A 314 10.09 8.07 -9.37
N VAL A 315 10.00 8.51 -10.60
CA VAL A 315 8.74 8.54 -11.34
C VAL A 315 8.43 7.12 -11.80
N GLN A 316 7.34 6.57 -11.32
CA GLN A 316 6.85 5.24 -11.72
C GLN A 316 6.14 5.31 -13.07
N ARG A 317 5.32 6.34 -13.26
CA ARG A 317 4.64 6.67 -14.52
C ARG A 317 4.57 8.19 -14.70
N ASP A 318 4.89 8.68 -15.89
CA ASP A 318 4.79 10.11 -16.19
C ASP A 318 3.34 10.59 -16.21
N ASN A 319 2.43 9.72 -16.62
CA ASN A 319 1.00 9.98 -16.57
C ASN A 319 0.22 8.66 -16.47
N ILE A 320 -0.74 8.60 -15.55
CA ILE A 320 -1.64 7.45 -15.38
C ILE A 320 -2.90 7.53 -16.26
N ALA A 321 -3.17 8.66 -16.89
CA ALA A 321 -4.28 8.86 -17.81
C ALA A 321 -3.76 9.27 -19.21
N LYS A 322 -4.44 8.86 -20.27
CA LYS A 322 -4.09 9.25 -21.64
C LYS A 322 -4.46 10.71 -21.92
N ASN A 323 -5.60 11.13 -21.35
CA ASN A 323 -6.13 12.48 -21.51
C ASN A 323 -5.84 13.31 -20.25
N LYS A 324 -5.30 14.52 -20.45
CA LYS A 324 -4.94 15.44 -19.35
C LYS A 324 -6.09 16.34 -18.89
N ASN A 325 -7.29 16.17 -19.44
CA ASN A 325 -8.45 17.04 -19.17
C ASN A 325 -9.37 16.45 -18.11
#